data_a25aa5f85d304e2bfa462397a5a6b5a3
#
_entry.id   a25aa5f85d304e2bfa462397a5a6b5a3
#
_cell.length_a   1.000
_cell.length_b   1.000
_cell.length_c   1.000
_cell.angle_alpha   90.00
_cell.angle_beta   90.00
_cell.angle_gamma   90.00
#
_symmetry.space_group_name_H-M   'P 1'
#
loop_
_entity.id
_entity.type
_entity.pdbx_description
1 polymer ?
#
loop_
_entity_poly.entity_id
_entity_poly.type
_entity_poly.pdbx_seq_one_letter_code
_entity_poly.pdbx_strand_id
1 'polypeptide(L)'
;MRLLLSLLLMVSSLPLLAAPQLDKLTLPKGFHIALYADHVADAREIALGANGTVFVGSSDAGKVYALTDSNGDGVADKVRVVASGLQLPIGVAFRHGDLYISAVSRIVALRDIEHHLDAPPRPELVTDKLTPETHHGGKFLAFGPDGKLYVPIGSPCNICDPAPAHGKLTRMNADGSGVEDVALGIRNTVGFDWQPGTRRLWFTDNGRDLLGDDVPSDELNEVTRPGEHFGFPYCHQGDLPDPEFGKGKKCSDYTAPVLKLGAHVASLGMRFYSGTQFPAGYRGAIIVAEHGSWNRTRKSGYRVMAVRLKGSKVIAYEPLITGFEQDESAWGRPVDVQPLPDGSLLVSDDLAGAIYRVTYQP
;
A
#
# COMPACT_ATOMS: atom_id res chain seq x y z
N MET A 1 48.95 22.81 -33.70
CA MET A 1 47.51 22.80 -33.61
C MET A 1 47.12 21.83 -32.49
N ARG A 2 46.88 22.36 -31.28
CA ARG A 2 46.55 21.53 -30.07
C ARG A 2 45.06 21.51 -29.95
N LEU A 3 44.43 20.32 -30.10
CA LEU A 3 43.04 20.11 -29.79
C LEU A 3 42.86 20.05 -28.24
N LEU A 4 42.11 21.02 -27.72
CA LEU A 4 41.58 20.96 -26.37
C LEU A 4 40.30 20.10 -26.36
N LEU A 5 40.40 18.95 -25.74
CA LEU A 5 39.25 18.07 -25.50
C LEU A 5 38.55 18.58 -24.21
N SER A 6 37.41 19.24 -24.36
CA SER A 6 36.57 19.66 -23.24
C SER A 6 35.76 18.45 -22.74
N LEU A 7 36.09 17.96 -21.57
CA LEU A 7 35.36 16.93 -20.86
C LEU A 7 34.11 17.57 -20.21
N LEU A 8 32.93 17.35 -20.78
CA LEU A 8 31.66 17.75 -20.18
C LEU A 8 31.35 16.74 -19.04
N LEU A 9 31.53 17.17 -17.80
CA LEU A 9 30.99 16.42 -16.63
C LEU A 9 29.47 16.56 -16.65
N MET A 10 28.74 15.49 -16.98
CA MET A 10 27.34 15.37 -16.68
C MET A 10 27.19 15.15 -15.18
N VAL A 11 26.84 16.19 -14.46
CA VAL A 11 26.39 16.09 -13.05
C VAL A 11 24.95 15.55 -13.11
N SER A 12 24.77 14.26 -12.84
CA SER A 12 23.46 13.68 -12.60
C SER A 12 22.93 14.25 -11.28
N SER A 13 21.98 15.18 -11.35
CA SER A 13 21.24 15.62 -10.18
C SER A 13 20.38 14.46 -9.69
N LEU A 14 20.79 13.84 -8.58
CA LEU A 14 19.89 12.95 -7.82
C LEU A 14 18.67 13.78 -7.39
N PRO A 15 17.44 13.24 -7.52
CA PRO A 15 16.27 13.91 -6.98
C PRO A 15 16.48 14.13 -5.48
N LEU A 16 16.39 15.38 -5.06
CA LEU A 16 16.46 15.73 -3.65
C LEU A 16 15.14 15.26 -3.02
N LEU A 17 15.18 14.24 -2.18
CA LEU A 17 14.03 13.81 -1.39
C LEU A 17 13.60 14.98 -0.49
N ALA A 18 12.29 15.21 -0.38
CA ALA A 18 11.76 16.21 0.55
C ALA A 18 12.10 15.77 1.98
N ALA A 19 12.72 16.66 2.76
CA ALA A 19 13.01 16.33 4.16
C ALA A 19 11.69 16.18 4.95
N PRO A 20 11.56 15.15 5.82
CA PRO A 20 10.41 14.98 6.69
C PRO A 20 10.16 16.22 7.57
N GLN A 21 8.91 16.70 7.61
CA GLN A 21 8.51 17.90 8.38
C GLN A 21 7.55 17.48 9.49
N LEU A 22 8.07 16.75 10.50
CA LEU A 22 7.28 16.15 11.57
C LEU A 22 6.55 17.20 12.43
N ASP A 23 7.08 18.41 12.54
CA ASP A 23 6.49 19.54 13.26
C ASP A 23 5.17 20.04 12.64
N LYS A 24 4.92 19.71 11.38
CA LYS A 24 3.66 20.02 10.68
C LYS A 24 2.58 18.97 10.86
N LEU A 25 2.94 17.80 11.38
CA LEU A 25 2.00 16.71 11.56
C LEU A 25 1.13 16.95 12.82
N THR A 26 -0.14 16.62 12.69
CA THR A 26 -1.11 16.67 13.77
C THR A 26 -1.67 15.27 14.04
N LEU A 27 -1.64 14.86 15.31
CA LEU A 27 -2.15 13.60 15.80
C LEU A 27 -3.11 13.85 16.98
N PRO A 28 -4.02 12.91 17.30
CA PRO A 28 -4.84 12.99 18.50
C PRO A 28 -3.97 13.00 19.78
N LYS A 29 -4.52 13.55 20.86
CA LYS A 29 -3.84 13.66 22.15
C LYS A 29 -3.30 12.31 22.62
N GLY A 30 -2.04 12.29 23.05
CA GLY A 30 -1.32 11.11 23.53
C GLY A 30 -0.63 10.31 22.42
N PHE A 31 -0.92 10.57 21.15
CA PHE A 31 -0.15 10.00 20.05
C PHE A 31 1.10 10.83 19.77
N HIS A 32 2.18 10.15 19.46
CA HIS A 32 3.47 10.72 19.10
C HIS A 32 3.95 10.09 17.79
N ILE A 33 4.66 10.86 16.98
CA ILE A 33 5.27 10.40 15.74
C ILE A 33 6.76 10.77 15.73
N ALA A 34 7.60 9.83 15.30
CA ALA A 34 9.03 10.02 15.14
C ALA A 34 9.50 9.42 13.83
N LEU A 35 10.67 9.84 13.35
CA LEU A 35 11.33 9.22 12.22
C LEU A 35 11.88 7.84 12.67
N TYR A 36 11.47 6.77 11.97
CA TYR A 36 12.02 5.43 12.14
C TYR A 36 13.22 5.22 11.21
N ALA A 37 13.12 5.64 9.96
CA ALA A 37 14.19 5.60 8.97
C ALA A 37 13.98 6.66 7.90
N ASP A 38 15.08 7.19 7.35
CA ASP A 38 15.13 7.99 6.14
C ASP A 38 15.95 7.25 5.04
N HIS A 39 16.14 7.90 3.89
CA HIS A 39 16.85 7.32 2.74
C HIS A 39 16.24 6.02 2.21
N VAL A 40 14.93 5.83 2.40
CA VAL A 40 14.11 4.75 1.85
C VAL A 40 13.36 5.27 0.63
N ALA A 41 14.08 5.54 -0.45
CA ALA A 41 13.53 6.20 -1.63
C ALA A 41 12.31 5.46 -2.19
N ASP A 42 11.24 6.21 -2.50
CA ASP A 42 9.96 5.69 -3.02
C ASP A 42 9.33 4.60 -2.13
N ALA A 43 9.42 4.73 -0.80
CA ALA A 43 8.96 3.74 0.16
C ALA A 43 7.49 3.35 -0.04
N ARG A 44 7.21 2.06 -0.22
CA ARG A 44 5.87 1.54 -0.49
C ARG A 44 5.42 0.56 0.59
N GLU A 45 5.04 -0.65 0.24
CA GLU A 45 4.56 -1.67 1.18
C GLU A 45 5.61 -2.05 2.21
N ILE A 46 5.15 -2.30 3.45
CA ILE A 46 5.96 -2.74 4.58
C ILE A 46 5.60 -4.18 4.94
N ALA A 47 6.62 -5.03 5.10
CA ALA A 47 6.48 -6.37 5.68
C ALA A 47 7.45 -6.58 6.84
N LEU A 48 7.03 -7.37 7.83
CA LEU A 48 7.86 -7.70 8.99
C LEU A 48 8.49 -9.08 8.84
N GLY A 49 9.78 -9.16 9.07
CA GLY A 49 10.53 -10.38 9.24
C GLY A 49 10.30 -11.02 10.62
N ALA A 50 10.73 -12.25 10.78
CA ALA A 50 10.57 -12.99 12.04
C ALA A 50 11.47 -12.44 13.16
N ASN A 51 12.61 -11.85 12.81
CA ASN A 51 13.59 -11.28 13.75
C ASN A 51 13.43 -9.76 13.92
N GLY A 52 12.29 -9.19 13.47
CA GLY A 52 12.01 -7.77 13.60
C GLY A 52 12.58 -6.90 12.46
N THR A 53 13.16 -7.50 11.41
CA THR A 53 13.56 -6.77 10.22
C THR A 53 12.34 -6.15 9.54
N VAL A 54 12.40 -4.86 9.21
CA VAL A 54 11.35 -4.16 8.46
C VAL A 54 11.76 -4.15 6.99
N PHE A 55 11.04 -4.90 6.15
CA PHE A 55 11.23 -4.90 4.72
C PHE A 55 10.33 -3.86 4.07
N VAL A 56 10.86 -3.10 3.11
CA VAL A 56 10.12 -2.03 2.43
C VAL A 56 10.30 -2.15 0.93
N GLY A 57 9.20 -2.26 0.20
CA GLY A 57 9.16 -2.17 -1.25
C GLY A 57 9.34 -0.74 -1.73
N SER A 58 9.54 -0.56 -3.03
CA SER A 58 9.58 0.77 -3.65
C SER A 58 8.88 0.80 -5.01
N SER A 59 8.65 1.99 -5.54
CA SER A 59 8.14 2.17 -6.91
C SER A 59 9.30 2.33 -7.90
N ASP A 60 9.51 3.53 -8.43
CA ASP A 60 10.48 3.82 -9.50
C ASP A 60 11.95 3.67 -9.07
N ALA A 61 12.24 3.71 -7.75
CA ALA A 61 13.57 3.39 -7.24
C ALA A 61 14.01 1.96 -7.59
N GLY A 62 13.07 1.05 -7.86
CA GLY A 62 13.35 -0.32 -8.29
C GLY A 62 14.10 -1.16 -7.27
N LYS A 63 13.99 -0.82 -5.99
CA LYS A 63 14.73 -1.40 -4.87
C LYS A 63 13.80 -1.98 -3.82
N VAL A 64 14.33 -2.94 -3.07
CA VAL A 64 13.72 -3.40 -1.80
C VAL A 64 14.72 -3.18 -0.69
N TYR A 65 14.23 -2.63 0.40
CA TYR A 65 15.03 -2.26 1.56
C TYR A 65 14.78 -3.22 2.73
N ALA A 66 15.80 -3.39 3.56
CA ALA A 66 15.70 -4.04 4.87
C ALA A 66 16.24 -3.09 5.94
N LEU A 67 15.41 -2.76 6.91
CA LEU A 67 15.70 -1.84 8.00
C LEU A 67 15.79 -2.66 9.30
N THR A 68 16.82 -2.41 10.09
CA THR A 68 17.02 -3.10 11.38
C THR A 68 17.25 -2.08 12.48
N ASP A 69 16.54 -2.24 13.58
CA ASP A 69 16.71 -1.55 14.85
C ASP A 69 17.29 -2.59 15.84
N SER A 70 18.63 -2.59 15.99
CA SER A 70 19.34 -3.61 16.77
C SER A 70 19.47 -3.25 18.24
N ASN A 71 19.29 -1.98 18.59
CA ASN A 71 19.37 -1.49 19.97
C ASN A 71 17.97 -1.33 20.63
N GLY A 72 16.89 -1.42 19.83
CA GLY A 72 15.49 -1.36 20.30
C GLY A 72 15.03 0.04 20.70
N ASP A 73 15.69 1.11 20.21
CA ASP A 73 15.30 2.48 20.55
C ASP A 73 14.14 3.03 19.68
N GLY A 74 13.73 2.27 18.67
CA GLY A 74 12.65 2.64 17.77
C GLY A 74 13.07 3.48 16.59
N VAL A 75 14.38 3.48 16.28
CA VAL A 75 14.99 4.07 15.09
C VAL A 75 15.83 3.00 14.40
N ALA A 76 15.77 2.89 13.10
CA ALA A 76 16.57 1.92 12.37
C ALA A 76 18.04 2.31 12.37
N ASP A 77 18.89 1.44 12.91
CA ASP A 77 20.36 1.63 12.90
C ASP A 77 20.96 1.47 11.50
N LYS A 78 20.33 0.64 10.66
CA LYS A 78 20.81 0.35 9.32
C LYS A 78 19.66 0.24 8.32
N VAL A 79 19.88 0.85 7.15
CA VAL A 79 19.06 0.71 5.95
C VAL A 79 19.89 0.01 4.87
N ARG A 80 19.47 -1.18 4.45
CA ARG A 80 20.15 -1.99 3.44
C ARG A 80 19.30 -2.13 2.20
N VAL A 81 19.90 -2.22 1.02
CA VAL A 81 19.23 -2.63 -0.21
C VAL A 81 19.42 -4.13 -0.37
N VAL A 82 18.33 -4.89 -0.29
CA VAL A 82 18.36 -6.37 -0.40
C VAL A 82 17.98 -6.88 -1.80
N ALA A 83 17.36 -6.04 -2.63
CA ALA A 83 17.15 -6.30 -4.05
C ALA A 83 17.17 -4.98 -4.83
N SER A 84 17.56 -5.04 -6.11
CA SER A 84 17.57 -3.87 -7.00
C SER A 84 17.35 -4.28 -8.46
N GLY A 85 17.05 -3.29 -9.33
CA GLY A 85 16.82 -3.53 -10.76
C GLY A 85 15.50 -4.26 -11.03
N LEU A 86 14.55 -4.19 -10.11
CA LEU A 86 13.19 -4.71 -10.28
C LEU A 86 12.26 -3.59 -10.80
N GLN A 87 11.27 -3.95 -11.58
CA GLN A 87 10.28 -3.01 -12.08
C GLN A 87 9.12 -2.89 -11.09
N LEU A 88 8.95 -1.71 -10.47
CA LEU A 88 7.91 -1.42 -9.48
C LEU A 88 7.81 -2.51 -8.39
N PRO A 89 8.87 -2.79 -7.62
CA PRO A 89 8.85 -3.80 -6.56
C PRO A 89 8.09 -3.29 -5.34
N ILE A 90 6.83 -2.93 -5.54
CA ILE A 90 5.97 -2.30 -4.53
C ILE A 90 5.65 -3.28 -3.41
N GLY A 91 5.22 -4.49 -3.77
CA GLY A 91 4.73 -5.47 -2.83
C GLY A 91 5.84 -6.34 -2.26
N VAL A 92 5.81 -6.49 -0.94
CA VAL A 92 6.71 -7.35 -0.17
C VAL A 92 5.93 -8.18 0.85
N ALA A 93 6.19 -9.48 0.92
CA ALA A 93 5.58 -10.36 1.91
C ALA A 93 6.60 -11.33 2.49
N PHE A 94 6.67 -11.44 3.81
CA PHE A 94 7.61 -12.34 4.47
C PHE A 94 6.91 -13.60 4.98
N ARG A 95 7.53 -14.76 4.74
CA ARG A 95 7.02 -16.02 5.26
C ARG A 95 8.11 -17.08 5.38
N HIS A 96 8.21 -17.73 6.54
CA HIS A 96 9.11 -18.86 6.80
C HIS A 96 10.58 -18.57 6.43
N GLY A 97 11.09 -17.37 6.68
CA GLY A 97 12.45 -16.95 6.35
C GLY A 97 12.60 -16.31 4.97
N ASP A 98 11.63 -16.45 4.09
CA ASP A 98 11.68 -15.98 2.71
C ASP A 98 10.95 -14.65 2.54
N LEU A 99 11.54 -13.74 1.77
CA LEU A 99 10.91 -12.50 1.35
C LEU A 99 10.43 -12.62 -0.09
N TYR A 100 9.12 -12.54 -0.30
CA TYR A 100 8.48 -12.49 -1.62
C TYR A 100 8.37 -11.03 -2.06
N ILE A 101 8.68 -10.77 -3.32
CA ILE A 101 8.72 -9.42 -3.90
C ILE A 101 7.93 -9.44 -5.21
N SER A 102 6.99 -8.52 -5.37
CA SER A 102 6.31 -8.29 -6.65
C SER A 102 7.21 -7.49 -7.60
N ALA A 103 7.06 -7.74 -8.90
CA ALA A 103 7.64 -6.91 -9.95
C ALA A 103 6.73 -6.99 -11.17
N VAL A 104 5.92 -6.02 -11.43
CA VAL A 104 4.83 -5.92 -12.43
C VAL A 104 4.27 -7.26 -12.93
N SER A 105 5.05 -8.01 -13.74
CA SER A 105 4.63 -9.27 -14.38
C SER A 105 5.05 -10.55 -13.64
N ARG A 106 5.78 -10.44 -12.53
CA ARG A 106 6.36 -11.60 -11.84
C ARG A 106 6.43 -11.40 -10.32
N ILE A 107 6.57 -12.50 -9.61
CA ILE A 107 6.95 -12.55 -8.20
C ILE A 107 8.26 -13.30 -8.10
N VAL A 108 9.18 -12.76 -7.31
CA VAL A 108 10.46 -13.41 -6.98
C VAL A 108 10.56 -13.57 -5.47
N ALA A 109 11.44 -14.45 -4.98
CA ALA A 109 11.71 -14.64 -3.57
C ALA A 109 13.21 -14.57 -3.26
N LEU A 110 13.54 -13.92 -2.15
CA LEU A 110 14.86 -14.00 -1.52
C LEU A 110 14.76 -15.02 -0.38
N ARG A 111 15.45 -16.16 -0.54
CA ARG A 111 15.40 -17.25 0.42
C ARG A 111 16.25 -16.95 1.65
N ASP A 112 15.75 -17.32 2.83
CA ASP A 112 16.44 -17.19 4.10
C ASP A 112 17.08 -15.79 4.30
N ILE A 113 16.29 -14.75 3.95
CA ILE A 113 16.82 -13.39 3.78
C ILE A 113 17.37 -12.79 5.07
N GLU A 114 16.75 -13.06 6.24
CA GLU A 114 17.18 -12.44 7.50
C GLU A 114 18.56 -12.89 7.95
N HIS A 115 19.05 -14.05 7.49
CA HIS A 115 20.43 -14.48 7.71
C HIS A 115 21.42 -13.92 6.69
N HIS A 116 20.94 -13.22 5.66
CA HIS A 116 21.76 -12.78 4.53
C HIS A 116 21.60 -11.29 4.19
N LEU A 117 21.19 -10.45 5.15
CA LEU A 117 20.91 -9.02 4.89
C LEU A 117 22.12 -8.23 4.35
N ASP A 118 23.34 -8.60 4.73
CA ASP A 118 24.56 -7.92 4.27
C ASP A 118 25.12 -8.52 2.94
N ALA A 119 24.64 -9.71 2.55
CA ALA A 119 24.97 -10.38 1.29
C ALA A 119 23.74 -11.10 0.75
N PRO A 120 22.72 -10.37 0.24
CA PRO A 120 21.44 -10.96 -0.14
C PRO A 120 21.59 -12.01 -1.24
N PRO A 121 20.80 -13.10 -1.17
CA PRO A 121 20.79 -14.11 -2.22
C PRO A 121 20.23 -13.54 -3.52
N ARG A 122 20.50 -14.20 -4.63
CA ARG A 122 19.86 -13.82 -5.91
C ARG A 122 18.37 -14.10 -5.84
N PRO A 123 17.50 -13.19 -6.36
CA PRO A 123 16.08 -13.44 -6.43
C PRO A 123 15.75 -14.68 -7.25
N GLU A 124 14.98 -15.60 -6.70
CA GLU A 124 14.47 -16.78 -7.37
C GLU A 124 13.07 -16.52 -7.92
N LEU A 125 12.79 -16.98 -9.13
CA LEU A 125 11.47 -16.81 -9.75
C LEU A 125 10.45 -17.71 -9.03
N VAL A 126 9.35 -17.09 -8.56
CA VAL A 126 8.16 -17.79 -8.04
C VAL A 126 7.14 -17.96 -9.16
N THR A 127 6.81 -16.89 -9.87
CA THR A 127 5.93 -16.90 -11.05
C THR A 127 6.22 -15.70 -11.96
N ASP A 128 6.06 -15.87 -13.26
CA ASP A 128 6.13 -14.82 -14.29
C ASP A 128 4.81 -14.69 -15.08
N LYS A 129 3.72 -15.19 -14.50
CA LYS A 129 2.39 -15.27 -15.15
C LYS A 129 1.46 -14.14 -14.77
N LEU A 130 1.97 -13.05 -14.16
CA LEU A 130 1.16 -11.86 -13.88
C LEU A 130 1.07 -10.98 -15.13
N THR A 131 0.11 -10.08 -15.13
CA THR A 131 -0.11 -9.15 -16.25
C THR A 131 1.04 -8.17 -16.37
N PRO A 132 1.50 -7.83 -17.62
CA PRO A 132 2.70 -7.03 -17.83
C PRO A 132 2.45 -5.52 -17.83
N GLU A 133 1.22 -5.07 -17.75
CA GLU A 133 0.86 -3.65 -17.81
C GLU A 133 1.39 -2.91 -16.58
N THR A 134 1.99 -1.74 -16.82
CA THR A 134 2.52 -0.88 -15.77
C THR A 134 1.48 0.05 -15.17
N HIS A 135 0.40 0.37 -15.92
CA HIS A 135 -0.74 1.11 -15.38
C HIS A 135 -1.45 0.23 -14.34
N HIS A 136 -1.56 0.70 -13.09
CA HIS A 136 -1.93 -0.10 -11.92
C HIS A 136 -1.12 -1.40 -11.79
N GLY A 137 0.14 -1.34 -12.25
CA GLY A 137 1.04 -2.48 -12.33
C GLY A 137 1.68 -2.87 -11.00
N GLY A 138 1.72 -1.96 -10.04
CA GLY A 138 2.17 -2.25 -8.67
C GLY A 138 1.25 -3.25 -7.99
N LYS A 139 1.83 -4.25 -7.32
CA LYS A 139 1.07 -5.33 -6.69
C LYS A 139 1.46 -5.47 -5.23
N PHE A 140 0.54 -5.14 -4.36
CA PHE A 140 0.63 -5.43 -2.94
C PHE A 140 0.65 -6.94 -2.70
N LEU A 141 1.41 -7.41 -1.71
CA LEU A 141 1.52 -8.84 -1.40
C LEU A 141 1.21 -9.10 0.08
N ALA A 142 0.41 -10.11 0.36
CA ALA A 142 0.31 -10.64 1.71
C ALA A 142 -0.06 -12.12 1.72
N PHE A 143 0.44 -12.85 2.71
CA PHE A 143 0.01 -14.23 2.97
C PHE A 143 -1.26 -14.22 3.82
N GLY A 144 -2.31 -14.86 3.31
CA GLY A 144 -3.55 -15.01 4.04
C GLY A 144 -3.51 -16.03 5.17
N PRO A 145 -4.54 -16.04 6.02
CA PRO A 145 -4.67 -17.02 7.10
C PRO A 145 -4.83 -18.46 6.61
N ASP A 146 -5.10 -18.66 5.33
CA ASP A 146 -5.12 -19.94 4.61
C ASP A 146 -3.73 -20.36 4.10
N GLY A 147 -2.73 -19.51 4.29
CA GLY A 147 -1.35 -19.74 3.86
C GLY A 147 -1.09 -19.49 2.38
N LYS A 148 -2.05 -18.98 1.63
CA LYS A 148 -1.89 -18.57 0.23
C LYS A 148 -1.37 -17.15 0.13
N LEU A 149 -0.64 -16.86 -0.94
CA LEU A 149 -0.18 -15.52 -1.31
C LEU A 149 -1.28 -14.81 -2.10
N TYR A 150 -1.72 -13.64 -1.62
CA TYR A 150 -2.74 -12.82 -2.25
C TYR A 150 -2.09 -11.71 -3.06
N VAL A 151 -2.63 -11.46 -4.27
CA VAL A 151 -2.07 -10.53 -5.26
C VAL A 151 -3.20 -9.81 -5.98
N PRO A 152 -3.33 -8.48 -5.87
CA PRO A 152 -4.25 -7.70 -6.67
C PRO A 152 -3.71 -7.54 -8.10
N ILE A 153 -4.60 -7.60 -9.08
CA ILE A 153 -4.31 -7.33 -10.48
C ILE A 153 -5.19 -6.18 -10.91
N GLY A 154 -4.65 -4.97 -10.94
CA GLY A 154 -5.38 -3.76 -11.27
C GLY A 154 -5.87 -3.72 -12.72
N SER A 155 -6.81 -2.83 -13.01
CA SER A 155 -7.26 -2.55 -14.36
C SER A 155 -6.13 -1.92 -15.19
N PRO A 156 -5.96 -2.28 -16.48
CA PRO A 156 -4.90 -1.74 -17.32
C PRO A 156 -5.19 -0.30 -17.82
N CYS A 157 -6.21 0.35 -17.28
CA CYS A 157 -6.73 1.63 -17.76
C CYS A 157 -7.37 2.43 -16.61
N ASN A 158 -7.60 3.72 -16.83
CA ASN A 158 -8.44 4.53 -15.94
C ASN A 158 -9.86 3.98 -15.87
N ILE A 159 -10.46 3.76 -17.04
CA ILE A 159 -11.77 3.15 -17.22
C ILE A 159 -11.79 2.36 -18.52
N CYS A 160 -12.17 1.10 -18.46
CA CYS A 160 -12.41 0.20 -19.57
C CYS A 160 -13.11 -1.05 -19.02
N ASP A 161 -13.70 -1.85 -19.90
CA ASP A 161 -14.12 -3.22 -19.54
C ASP A 161 -12.88 -4.13 -19.66
N PRO A 162 -12.20 -4.46 -18.55
CA PRO A 162 -10.91 -5.12 -18.62
C PRO A 162 -11.08 -6.59 -19.03
N ALA A 163 -10.06 -7.13 -19.73
CA ALA A 163 -9.99 -8.56 -19.97
C ALA A 163 -10.00 -9.34 -18.63
N PRO A 164 -10.46 -10.61 -18.62
CA PRO A 164 -10.61 -11.42 -17.40
C PRO A 164 -9.35 -11.58 -16.55
N ALA A 165 -8.18 -11.26 -17.11
CA ALA A 165 -6.91 -11.27 -16.39
C ALA A 165 -6.75 -10.12 -15.37
N HIS A 166 -7.56 -9.05 -15.49
CA HIS A 166 -7.43 -7.81 -14.74
C HIS A 166 -8.64 -7.52 -13.85
N GLY A 167 -8.55 -6.45 -13.07
CA GLY A 167 -9.68 -5.95 -12.28
C GLY A 167 -10.11 -6.88 -11.16
N LYS A 168 -9.15 -7.50 -10.45
CA LYS A 168 -9.44 -8.54 -9.48
C LYS A 168 -8.38 -8.67 -8.38
N LEU A 169 -8.77 -9.30 -7.29
CA LEU A 169 -7.86 -9.83 -6.28
C LEU A 169 -7.77 -11.34 -6.44
N THR A 170 -6.55 -11.86 -6.55
CA THR A 170 -6.25 -13.29 -6.69
C THR A 170 -5.52 -13.82 -5.48
N ARG A 171 -5.50 -15.14 -5.33
CA ARG A 171 -4.60 -15.86 -4.40
C ARG A 171 -3.97 -17.06 -5.10
N MET A 172 -2.79 -17.45 -4.63
CA MET A 172 -2.03 -18.59 -5.16
C MET A 172 -1.26 -19.30 -4.05
N ASN A 173 -0.75 -20.48 -4.34
CA ASN A 173 0.20 -21.16 -3.46
C ASN A 173 1.52 -20.36 -3.40
N ALA A 174 2.33 -20.59 -2.36
CA ALA A 174 3.61 -19.90 -2.19
C ALA A 174 4.62 -20.19 -3.33
N ASP A 175 4.42 -21.24 -4.10
CA ASP A 175 5.20 -21.58 -5.29
C ASP A 175 4.66 -20.98 -6.60
N GLY A 176 3.62 -20.14 -6.52
CA GLY A 176 2.98 -19.51 -7.68
C GLY A 176 1.95 -20.36 -8.40
N SER A 177 1.71 -21.60 -7.96
CA SER A 177 0.70 -22.50 -8.53
C SER A 177 -0.69 -22.25 -7.95
N GLY A 178 -1.72 -22.85 -8.56
CA GLY A 178 -3.08 -22.88 -7.99
C GLY A 178 -3.72 -21.49 -7.85
N VAL A 179 -3.61 -20.65 -8.88
CA VAL A 179 -4.20 -19.30 -8.90
C VAL A 179 -5.71 -19.37 -8.88
N GLU A 180 -6.33 -18.63 -7.97
CA GLU A 180 -7.78 -18.54 -7.78
C GLU A 180 -8.22 -17.07 -7.68
N ASP A 181 -9.36 -16.73 -8.27
CA ASP A 181 -9.98 -15.41 -8.13
C ASP A 181 -10.72 -15.33 -6.77
N VAL A 182 -10.49 -14.25 -6.03
CA VAL A 182 -11.09 -13.99 -4.72
C VAL A 182 -12.17 -12.92 -4.80
N ALA A 183 -11.91 -11.82 -5.51
CA ALA A 183 -12.82 -10.71 -5.72
C ALA A 183 -12.65 -10.15 -7.13
N LEU A 184 -13.72 -9.67 -7.74
CA LEU A 184 -13.82 -9.20 -9.11
C LEU A 184 -14.36 -7.77 -9.17
N GLY A 185 -14.23 -7.11 -10.32
CA GLY A 185 -14.77 -5.77 -10.49
C GLY A 185 -14.08 -4.73 -9.62
N ILE A 186 -12.78 -4.83 -9.53
CA ILE A 186 -11.87 -3.97 -8.76
C ILE A 186 -11.05 -3.12 -9.74
N ARG A 187 -10.90 -1.83 -9.48
CA ARG A 187 -10.08 -0.98 -10.35
C ARG A 187 -8.60 -1.03 -9.99
N ASN A 188 -8.24 -0.70 -8.76
CA ASN A 188 -6.86 -0.65 -8.30
C ASN A 188 -6.74 -0.76 -6.78
N THR A 189 -6.64 -1.98 -6.30
CA THR A 189 -6.37 -2.28 -4.89
C THR A 189 -4.87 -2.21 -4.60
N VAL A 190 -4.48 -1.42 -3.58
CA VAL A 190 -3.10 -1.27 -3.12
C VAL A 190 -2.95 -1.60 -1.64
N GLY A 191 -3.98 -2.10 -0.99
CA GLY A 191 -3.94 -2.51 0.41
C GLY A 191 -5.09 -3.44 0.76
N PHE A 192 -4.78 -4.48 1.51
CA PHE A 192 -5.77 -5.41 2.04
C PHE A 192 -5.25 -6.09 3.30
N ASP A 193 -6.18 -6.55 4.15
CA ASP A 193 -5.87 -7.30 5.37
C ASP A 193 -7.08 -8.13 5.81
N TRP A 194 -6.91 -9.02 6.77
CA TRP A 194 -7.94 -9.90 7.30
C TRP A 194 -8.42 -9.44 8.66
N GLN A 195 -9.73 -9.28 8.79
CA GLN A 195 -10.33 -8.89 10.06
C GLN A 195 -10.04 -9.94 11.14
N PRO A 196 -9.41 -9.56 12.27
CA PRO A 196 -9.13 -10.44 13.38
C PRO A 196 -10.40 -11.16 13.89
N GLY A 197 -10.29 -12.45 14.14
CA GLY A 197 -11.38 -13.29 14.65
C GLY A 197 -12.35 -13.81 13.57
N THR A 198 -12.61 -13.08 12.50
CA THR A 198 -13.51 -13.52 11.41
C THR A 198 -12.77 -14.09 10.21
N ARG A 199 -11.52 -13.69 10.00
CA ARG A 199 -10.69 -13.97 8.80
C ARG A 199 -11.30 -13.46 7.49
N ARG A 200 -12.26 -12.53 7.53
CA ARG A 200 -12.81 -11.89 6.35
C ARG A 200 -11.79 -10.93 5.78
N LEU A 201 -11.63 -10.96 4.47
CA LEU A 201 -10.71 -10.09 3.74
C LEU A 201 -11.36 -8.72 3.55
N TRP A 202 -10.60 -7.67 3.85
CA TRP A 202 -10.96 -6.28 3.58
C TRP A 202 -9.90 -5.66 2.68
N PHE A 203 -10.30 -4.75 1.80
CA PHE A 203 -9.38 -4.08 0.88
C PHE A 203 -9.82 -2.66 0.55
N THR A 204 -8.87 -1.81 0.19
CA THR A 204 -9.11 -0.49 -0.39
C THR A 204 -9.17 -0.60 -1.91
N ASP A 205 -10.02 0.19 -2.57
CA ASP A 205 -10.04 0.31 -4.03
C ASP A 205 -10.11 1.79 -4.44
N ASN A 206 -9.23 2.17 -5.37
CA ASN A 206 -9.18 3.54 -5.88
C ASN A 206 -10.20 3.74 -6.99
N GLY A 207 -11.08 4.73 -6.84
CA GLY A 207 -12.08 5.10 -7.83
C GLY A 207 -11.46 5.60 -9.14
N ARG A 208 -12.26 5.61 -10.22
CA ARG A 208 -11.81 6.14 -11.52
C ARG A 208 -11.54 7.65 -11.45
N ASP A 209 -10.63 8.11 -12.27
CA ASP A 209 -10.34 9.53 -12.43
C ASP A 209 -11.29 10.20 -13.45
N LEU A 210 -11.28 11.54 -13.46
CA LEU A 210 -11.90 12.39 -14.49
C LEU A 210 -13.44 12.35 -14.53
N LEU A 211 -14.10 12.16 -13.38
CA LEU A 211 -15.55 12.41 -13.22
C LEU A 211 -15.86 13.68 -12.41
N GLY A 212 -14.87 14.54 -12.22
CA GLY A 212 -14.95 15.76 -11.41
C GLY A 212 -14.30 15.59 -10.03
N ASP A 213 -14.43 16.63 -9.20
CA ASP A 213 -13.71 16.70 -7.92
C ASP A 213 -14.30 15.79 -6.83
N ASP A 214 -15.61 15.56 -6.85
CA ASP A 214 -16.32 15.00 -5.71
C ASP A 214 -16.80 13.55 -5.92
N VAL A 215 -16.59 12.99 -7.09
CA VAL A 215 -16.95 11.61 -7.43
C VAL A 215 -15.97 10.96 -8.40
N PRO A 216 -15.86 9.62 -8.37
CA PRO A 216 -16.36 8.72 -7.32
C PRO A 216 -15.47 8.75 -6.08
N SER A 217 -16.02 8.34 -4.96
CA SER A 217 -15.23 8.02 -3.77
C SER A 217 -14.35 6.80 -4.01
N ASP A 218 -13.18 6.79 -3.39
CA ASP A 218 -12.46 5.55 -3.12
C ASP A 218 -13.23 4.71 -2.09
N GLU A 219 -12.93 3.43 -2.03
CA GLU A 219 -13.75 2.44 -1.35
C GLU A 219 -12.97 1.64 -0.31
N LEU A 220 -13.64 1.32 0.80
CA LEU A 220 -13.25 0.27 1.71
C LEU A 220 -14.26 -0.87 1.58
N ASN A 221 -13.79 -2.03 1.18
CA ASN A 221 -14.60 -3.18 0.80
C ASN A 221 -14.36 -4.37 1.75
N GLU A 222 -15.38 -5.21 1.97
CA GLU A 222 -15.32 -6.48 2.69
C GLU A 222 -15.73 -7.63 1.77
N VAL A 223 -14.88 -8.64 1.62
CA VAL A 223 -15.23 -9.88 0.91
C VAL A 223 -15.94 -10.82 1.86
N THR A 224 -17.22 -11.06 1.64
CA THR A 224 -18.03 -11.96 2.45
C THR A 224 -18.05 -13.39 1.91
N ARG A 225 -17.82 -13.53 0.61
CA ARG A 225 -17.71 -14.83 -0.10
C ARG A 225 -16.78 -14.70 -1.32
N PRO A 226 -16.05 -15.73 -1.71
CA PRO A 226 -15.21 -15.69 -2.90
C PRO A 226 -16.03 -15.39 -4.18
N GLY A 227 -15.43 -14.62 -5.09
CA GLY A 227 -16.01 -14.31 -6.40
C GLY A 227 -17.03 -13.16 -6.39
N GLU A 228 -17.16 -12.40 -5.29
CA GLU A 228 -17.96 -11.17 -5.28
C GLU A 228 -17.42 -10.15 -6.27
N HIS A 229 -18.32 -9.42 -6.94
CA HIS A 229 -18.01 -8.38 -7.90
C HIS A 229 -18.33 -7.00 -7.33
N PHE A 230 -17.31 -6.12 -7.25
CA PHE A 230 -17.39 -4.83 -6.56
C PHE A 230 -17.73 -3.64 -7.47
N GLY A 231 -18.12 -3.90 -8.71
CA GLY A 231 -18.79 -2.93 -9.58
C GLY A 231 -17.99 -2.42 -10.76
N PHE A 232 -16.66 -2.23 -10.65
CA PHE A 232 -15.86 -1.71 -11.75
C PHE A 232 -15.92 -2.61 -13.00
N PRO A 233 -16.12 -2.07 -14.22
CA PRO A 233 -16.20 -0.66 -14.59
C PRO A 233 -17.63 -0.07 -14.59
N TYR A 234 -18.63 -0.82 -14.23
CA TYR A 234 -20.04 -0.51 -14.46
C TYR A 234 -20.67 0.40 -13.40
N CYS A 235 -20.23 0.24 -12.17
CA CYS A 235 -20.73 0.98 -11.02
C CYS A 235 -19.58 1.34 -10.07
N HIS A 236 -19.58 2.56 -9.56
CA HIS A 236 -18.60 3.09 -8.61
C HIS A 236 -19.26 3.39 -7.28
N GLN A 237 -18.51 3.31 -6.19
CA GLN A 237 -18.92 3.65 -4.82
C GLN A 237 -20.28 3.03 -4.38
N GLY A 238 -20.71 1.95 -5.07
CA GLY A 238 -21.93 1.18 -4.79
C GLY A 238 -23.24 1.79 -5.29
N ASP A 239 -23.27 3.05 -5.73
CA ASP A 239 -24.49 3.77 -6.12
C ASP A 239 -24.36 4.72 -7.32
N LEU A 240 -23.17 4.83 -7.91
CA LEU A 240 -22.90 5.70 -9.05
C LEU A 240 -22.67 4.86 -10.32
N PRO A 241 -23.66 4.75 -11.23
CA PRO A 241 -23.45 4.10 -12.52
C PRO A 241 -22.38 4.86 -13.33
N ASP A 242 -21.46 4.12 -13.97
CA ASP A 242 -20.49 4.74 -14.87
C ASP A 242 -21.22 5.33 -16.09
N PRO A 243 -20.91 6.56 -16.51
CA PRO A 243 -21.61 7.21 -17.63
C PRO A 243 -21.37 6.52 -18.98
N GLU A 244 -20.28 5.78 -19.13
CA GLU A 244 -19.93 5.07 -20.37
C GLU A 244 -20.28 3.58 -20.30
N PHE A 245 -19.86 2.89 -19.22
CA PHE A 245 -19.99 1.44 -19.06
C PHE A 245 -21.24 1.02 -18.26
N GLY A 246 -21.83 1.94 -17.48
CA GLY A 246 -22.98 1.64 -16.62
C GLY A 246 -24.33 1.52 -17.34
N LYS A 247 -24.41 1.81 -18.65
CA LYS A 247 -25.66 1.74 -19.40
C LYS A 247 -26.26 0.33 -19.37
N GLY A 248 -27.49 0.22 -18.87
CA GLY A 248 -28.20 -1.08 -18.76
C GLY A 248 -27.73 -1.95 -17.59
N LYS A 249 -26.85 -1.44 -16.74
CA LYS A 249 -26.42 -2.11 -15.50
C LYS A 249 -27.09 -1.45 -14.30
N LYS A 250 -27.21 -2.19 -13.20
CA LYS A 250 -27.74 -1.68 -11.93
C LYS A 250 -26.67 -1.84 -10.87
N CYS A 251 -26.40 -0.79 -10.10
CA CYS A 251 -25.43 -0.86 -8.99
C CYS A 251 -25.81 -1.91 -7.94
N SER A 252 -27.11 -2.19 -7.79
CA SER A 252 -27.60 -3.25 -6.90
C SER A 252 -27.19 -4.68 -7.30
N ASP A 253 -26.65 -4.88 -8.50
CA ASP A 253 -26.18 -6.19 -8.97
C ASP A 253 -24.74 -6.48 -8.48
N TYR A 254 -24.09 -5.50 -7.86
CA TYR A 254 -22.71 -5.55 -7.38
C TYR A 254 -22.65 -5.37 -5.86
N THR A 255 -21.55 -5.84 -5.27
CA THR A 255 -21.29 -5.63 -3.85
C THR A 255 -20.91 -4.16 -3.60
N ALA A 256 -21.69 -3.47 -2.77
CA ALA A 256 -21.40 -2.10 -2.40
C ALA A 256 -20.27 -2.03 -1.36
N PRO A 257 -19.46 -0.94 -1.34
CA PRO A 257 -18.45 -0.73 -0.32
C PRO A 257 -19.07 -0.61 1.08
N VAL A 258 -18.33 -1.04 2.09
CA VAL A 258 -18.70 -0.84 3.49
C VAL A 258 -18.57 0.62 3.89
N LEU A 259 -17.59 1.33 3.29
CA LEU A 259 -17.36 2.75 3.53
C LEU A 259 -16.86 3.44 2.26
N LYS A 260 -17.43 4.60 1.96
CA LYS A 260 -16.89 5.57 1.00
C LYS A 260 -15.83 6.41 1.70
N LEU A 261 -14.58 6.33 1.22
CA LEU A 261 -13.43 7.00 1.86
C LEU A 261 -13.29 8.47 1.42
N GLY A 262 -14.02 8.87 0.37
CA GLY A 262 -13.95 10.19 -0.24
C GLY A 262 -13.33 10.14 -1.64
N ALA A 263 -13.64 11.16 -2.44
CA ALA A 263 -13.18 11.21 -3.83
C ALA A 263 -11.68 11.53 -3.90
N HIS A 264 -10.96 10.73 -4.70
CA HIS A 264 -9.56 10.95 -5.06
C HIS A 264 -8.58 10.98 -3.88
N VAL A 265 -8.94 10.39 -2.73
CA VAL A 265 -8.01 10.35 -1.59
C VAL A 265 -6.82 9.44 -1.83
N ALA A 266 -6.87 8.59 -2.86
CA ALA A 266 -5.90 7.56 -3.19
C ALA A 266 -5.65 6.64 -1.98
N SER A 267 -6.69 5.93 -1.57
CA SER A 267 -6.62 4.98 -0.47
C SER A 267 -5.72 3.80 -0.85
N LEU A 268 -4.57 3.69 -0.18
CA LEU A 268 -3.56 2.68 -0.48
C LEU A 268 -3.51 1.61 0.61
N GLY A 269 -2.39 1.49 1.33
CA GLY A 269 -2.19 0.49 2.36
C GLY A 269 -3.21 0.58 3.49
N MET A 270 -3.68 -0.57 3.95
CA MET A 270 -4.57 -0.67 5.10
C MET A 270 -4.22 -1.90 5.94
N ARG A 271 -4.33 -1.78 7.26
CA ARG A 271 -4.17 -2.90 8.19
C ARG A 271 -5.15 -2.79 9.33
N PHE A 272 -5.58 -3.95 9.84
CA PHE A 272 -6.24 -4.02 11.14
C PHE A 272 -5.22 -3.78 12.26
N TYR A 273 -5.49 -2.82 13.11
CA TYR A 273 -4.65 -2.58 14.28
C TYR A 273 -4.90 -3.67 15.34
N SER A 274 -3.96 -4.58 15.45
CA SER A 274 -3.97 -5.69 16.40
C SER A 274 -3.20 -5.40 17.69
N GLY A 275 -2.50 -4.25 17.76
CA GLY A 275 -1.69 -3.85 18.91
C GLY A 275 -2.53 -3.50 20.15
N THR A 276 -1.84 -3.38 21.29
CA THR A 276 -2.44 -3.02 22.58
C THR A 276 -1.94 -1.68 23.13
N GLN A 277 -1.00 -1.02 22.44
CA GLN A 277 -0.42 0.24 22.87
C GLN A 277 -1.41 1.40 22.70
N PHE A 278 -2.13 1.45 21.57
CA PHE A 278 -3.13 2.49 21.31
C PHE A 278 -4.37 2.33 22.21
N PRO A 279 -5.14 3.42 22.43
CA PRO A 279 -6.37 3.35 23.20
C PRO A 279 -7.29 2.23 22.75
N ALA A 280 -8.07 1.67 23.70
CA ALA A 280 -8.93 0.49 23.46
C ALA A 280 -9.88 0.67 22.24
N GLY A 281 -10.28 1.89 21.91
CA GLY A 281 -11.13 2.19 20.74
C GLY A 281 -10.46 1.94 19.39
N TYR A 282 -9.13 1.78 19.35
CA TYR A 282 -8.37 1.46 18.13
C TYR A 282 -8.16 -0.04 17.92
N ARG A 283 -8.42 -0.89 18.92
CA ARG A 283 -8.25 -2.35 18.75
C ARG A 283 -9.23 -2.89 17.74
N GLY A 284 -8.70 -3.52 16.70
CA GLY A 284 -9.51 -3.99 15.56
C GLY A 284 -10.02 -2.89 14.64
N ALA A 285 -9.59 -1.64 14.84
CA ALA A 285 -9.79 -0.60 13.84
C ALA A 285 -8.95 -0.87 12.60
N ILE A 286 -9.43 -0.41 11.44
CA ILE A 286 -8.63 -0.39 10.22
C ILE A 286 -7.89 0.95 10.17
N ILE A 287 -6.58 0.90 10.01
CA ILE A 287 -5.78 2.09 9.74
C ILE A 287 -5.53 2.12 8.22
N VAL A 288 -5.82 3.26 7.59
CA VAL A 288 -5.75 3.44 6.13
C VAL A 288 -4.83 4.61 5.81
N ALA A 289 -3.88 4.39 4.91
CA ALA A 289 -3.08 5.45 4.32
C ALA A 289 -3.82 6.03 3.10
N GLU A 290 -4.08 7.33 3.12
CA GLU A 290 -4.61 8.10 2.01
C GLU A 290 -3.49 8.94 1.41
N HIS A 291 -2.97 8.47 0.28
CA HIS A 291 -1.77 9.00 -0.39
C HIS A 291 -1.97 10.42 -0.94
N GLY A 292 -3.18 10.72 -1.38
CA GLY A 292 -3.56 12.06 -1.82
C GLY A 292 -3.85 12.19 -3.32
N SER A 293 -4.67 13.17 -3.63
CA SER A 293 -5.20 13.40 -4.98
C SER A 293 -4.17 14.04 -5.92
N TRP A 294 -4.24 13.67 -7.20
CA TRP A 294 -3.51 14.34 -8.27
C TRP A 294 -4.42 15.08 -9.25
N ASN A 295 -5.69 14.68 -9.37
CA ASN A 295 -6.65 15.15 -10.37
C ASN A 295 -7.86 15.86 -9.74
N ARG A 296 -7.64 16.61 -8.67
CA ARG A 296 -8.67 17.39 -7.96
C ARG A 296 -8.27 18.85 -7.86
N THR A 297 -9.22 19.78 -7.97
CA THR A 297 -8.99 21.23 -7.87
C THR A 297 -8.39 21.62 -6.53
N ARG A 298 -8.92 21.05 -5.44
CA ARG A 298 -8.33 21.13 -4.10
C ARG A 298 -7.87 19.77 -3.67
N LYS A 299 -6.64 19.68 -3.14
CA LYS A 299 -6.07 18.42 -2.67
C LYS A 299 -6.95 17.73 -1.62
N SER A 300 -6.96 16.40 -1.65
CA SER A 300 -7.70 15.54 -0.73
C SER A 300 -6.83 14.33 -0.40
N GLY A 301 -7.00 13.72 0.78
CA GLY A 301 -6.13 12.66 1.26
C GLY A 301 -4.91 13.23 1.98
N TYR A 302 -3.70 12.77 1.68
CA TYR A 302 -2.43 13.16 2.33
C TYR A 302 -2.51 13.00 3.86
N ARG A 303 -3.01 11.86 4.31
CA ARG A 303 -3.29 11.61 5.73
C ARG A 303 -3.37 10.12 6.04
N VAL A 304 -3.33 9.78 7.31
CA VAL A 304 -3.64 8.43 7.79
C VAL A 304 -4.93 8.49 8.58
N MET A 305 -5.86 7.59 8.26
CA MET A 305 -7.19 7.55 8.85
C MET A 305 -7.38 6.29 9.69
N ALA A 306 -8.26 6.37 10.69
CA ALA A 306 -8.72 5.23 11.47
C ALA A 306 -10.21 4.99 11.22
N VAL A 307 -10.57 3.78 10.80
CA VAL A 307 -11.94 3.31 10.65
C VAL A 307 -12.26 2.40 11.83
N ARG A 308 -13.06 2.88 12.78
CA ARG A 308 -13.47 2.06 13.91
C ARG A 308 -14.69 1.22 13.59
N LEU A 309 -14.66 -0.04 14.01
CA LEU A 309 -15.67 -1.02 13.70
C LEU A 309 -16.36 -1.56 14.96
N LYS A 310 -17.62 -1.94 14.80
CA LYS A 310 -18.35 -2.84 15.73
C LYS A 310 -18.86 -4.03 14.91
N GLY A 311 -18.15 -5.17 15.00
CA GLY A 311 -18.27 -6.24 14.00
C GLY A 311 -17.78 -5.75 12.63
N SER A 312 -18.58 -5.87 11.57
CA SER A 312 -18.28 -5.28 10.26
C SER A 312 -18.92 -3.89 10.06
N LYS A 313 -19.61 -3.35 11.07
CA LYS A 313 -20.24 -2.03 10.95
C LYS A 313 -19.25 -0.92 11.30
N VAL A 314 -19.07 0.04 10.40
CA VAL A 314 -18.32 1.28 10.67
C VAL A 314 -19.08 2.12 11.71
N ILE A 315 -18.37 2.54 12.77
CA ILE A 315 -18.91 3.40 13.83
C ILE A 315 -18.18 4.76 13.90
N ALA A 316 -16.99 4.86 13.32
CA ALA A 316 -16.27 6.13 13.16
C ALA A 316 -15.27 6.02 11.99
N TYR A 317 -15.02 7.15 11.34
CA TYR A 317 -13.96 7.37 10.35
C TYR A 317 -13.30 8.69 10.69
N GLU A 318 -12.11 8.64 11.25
CA GLU A 318 -11.48 9.80 11.88
C GLU A 318 -9.98 9.89 11.55
N PRO A 319 -9.41 11.10 11.48
CA PRO A 319 -7.99 11.25 11.19
C PRO A 319 -7.12 10.75 12.36
N LEU A 320 -6.07 10.00 12.01
CA LEU A 320 -5.00 9.60 12.94
C LEU A 320 -3.76 10.48 12.75
N ILE A 321 -3.38 10.78 11.49
CA ILE A 321 -2.27 11.68 11.18
C ILE A 321 -2.70 12.59 10.04
N THR A 322 -2.53 13.89 10.21
CA THR A 322 -2.75 14.90 9.16
C THR A 322 -1.56 15.86 9.09
N GLY A 323 -1.48 16.68 8.02
CA GLY A 323 -0.46 17.70 7.87
C GLY A 323 0.65 17.35 6.87
N PHE A 324 0.55 16.25 6.14
CA PHE A 324 1.47 15.91 5.04
C PHE A 324 1.34 16.85 3.83
N GLU A 325 0.23 17.56 3.76
CA GLU A 325 -0.06 18.61 2.79
C GLU A 325 -0.47 19.89 3.53
N GLN A 326 0.01 21.02 3.05
CA GLN A 326 -0.36 22.35 3.54
C GLN A 326 -0.43 23.30 2.35
N ASP A 327 -1.49 24.11 2.28
CA ASP A 327 -1.68 25.14 1.27
C ASP A 327 -1.50 24.61 -0.18
N GLU A 328 -2.12 23.46 -0.48
CA GLU A 328 -2.03 22.77 -1.77
C GLU A 328 -0.60 22.29 -2.13
N SER A 329 0.31 22.21 -1.16
CA SER A 329 1.67 21.70 -1.33
C SER A 329 1.91 20.49 -0.42
N ALA A 330 2.13 19.31 -1.02
CA ALA A 330 2.46 18.11 -0.28
C ALA A 330 3.97 18.01 -0.06
N TRP A 331 4.38 17.75 1.17
CA TRP A 331 5.76 17.43 1.52
C TRP A 331 5.93 15.93 1.85
N GLY A 332 4.83 15.22 2.12
CA GLY A 332 4.79 13.79 2.37
C GLY A 332 3.53 13.16 1.77
N ARG A 333 3.60 11.85 1.53
CA ARG A 333 2.49 11.04 1.00
C ARG A 333 2.50 9.67 1.68
N PRO A 334 1.64 9.42 2.67
CA PRO A 334 1.57 8.13 3.33
C PRO A 334 1.10 7.04 2.37
N VAL A 335 1.78 5.89 2.37
CA VAL A 335 1.54 4.79 1.43
C VAL A 335 1.01 3.54 2.11
N ASP A 336 1.72 3.04 3.12
CA ASP A 336 1.33 1.83 3.86
C ASP A 336 1.46 2.05 5.36
N VAL A 337 0.76 1.23 6.10
CA VAL A 337 0.75 1.23 7.56
C VAL A 337 1.01 -0.20 8.05
N GLN A 338 1.88 -0.37 9.04
CA GLN A 338 2.21 -1.69 9.57
C GLN A 338 2.28 -1.67 11.09
N PRO A 339 1.32 -2.29 11.80
CA PRO A 339 1.42 -2.47 13.24
C PRO A 339 2.65 -3.33 13.62
N LEU A 340 3.39 -2.90 14.65
CA LEU A 340 4.52 -3.63 15.20
C LEU A 340 4.10 -4.50 16.39
N PRO A 341 4.89 -5.51 16.75
CA PRO A 341 4.59 -6.39 17.91
C PRO A 341 4.49 -5.65 19.24
N ASP A 342 5.17 -4.54 19.42
CA ASP A 342 5.09 -3.69 20.62
C ASP A 342 3.83 -2.81 20.68
N GLY A 343 3.02 -2.87 19.63
CA GLY A 343 1.80 -2.09 19.46
C GLY A 343 1.98 -0.70 18.86
N SER A 344 3.19 -0.27 18.53
CA SER A 344 3.40 0.92 17.71
C SER A 344 3.03 0.65 16.25
N LEU A 345 3.00 1.71 15.43
CA LEU A 345 2.61 1.63 14.03
C LEU A 345 3.70 2.26 13.17
N LEU A 346 4.13 1.58 12.12
CA LEU A 346 4.95 2.19 11.07
C LEU A 346 4.07 2.77 9.96
N VAL A 347 4.53 3.86 9.34
CA VAL A 347 3.91 4.49 8.18
C VAL A 347 5.00 4.77 7.16
N SER A 348 4.85 4.29 5.93
CA SER A 348 5.76 4.61 4.82
C SER A 348 5.31 5.87 4.07
N ASP A 349 6.28 6.61 3.55
CA ASP A 349 6.09 7.86 2.79
C ASP A 349 7.03 7.83 1.58
N ASP A 350 6.46 7.76 0.37
CA ASP A 350 7.23 7.66 -0.86
C ASP A 350 7.82 9.01 -1.31
N LEU A 351 7.16 10.13 -0.98
CA LEU A 351 7.65 11.46 -1.36
C LEU A 351 8.83 11.90 -0.50
N ALA A 352 8.75 11.70 0.80
CA ALA A 352 9.84 12.01 1.72
C ALA A 352 10.92 10.92 1.75
N GLY A 353 10.65 9.73 1.21
CA GLY A 353 11.57 8.59 1.29
C GLY A 353 11.83 8.16 2.73
N ALA A 354 10.80 8.12 3.54
CA ALA A 354 10.87 7.94 4.98
C ALA A 354 9.91 6.86 5.49
N ILE A 355 10.24 6.32 6.65
CA ILE A 355 9.35 5.49 7.48
C ILE A 355 9.20 6.20 8.81
N TYR A 356 7.96 6.43 9.23
CA TYR A 356 7.63 7.01 10.53
C TYR A 356 7.17 5.94 11.50
N ARG A 357 7.42 6.16 12.80
CA ARG A 357 6.89 5.33 13.89
C ARG A 357 5.93 6.15 14.73
N VAL A 358 4.72 5.62 14.90
CA VAL A 358 3.66 6.20 15.72
C VAL A 358 3.52 5.41 17.01
N THR A 359 3.55 6.09 18.13
CA THR A 359 3.40 5.53 19.49
C THR A 359 2.28 6.25 20.23
N TYR A 360 1.83 5.66 21.34
CA TYR A 360 0.85 6.29 22.23
C TYR A 360 1.32 6.25 23.66
N GLN A 361 1.27 7.41 24.33
CA GLN A 361 1.49 7.58 25.77
C GLN A 361 0.33 8.44 26.30
N PRO A 362 -0.44 7.93 27.32
CA PRO A 362 -1.62 8.63 27.84
C PRO A 362 -1.36 10.02 28.41
#